data_cbeca02b1773a35a3913d8e14908d662
#
_entry.id   cbeca02b1773a35a3913d8e14908d662
#
_cell.length_a   1.000
_cell.length_b   1.000
_cell.length_c   1.000
_cell.angle_alpha   90.00
_cell.angle_beta   90.00
_cell.angle_gamma   90.00
#
_symmetry.space_group_name_H-M   'P 1'
#
loop_
_entity.id
_entity.type
_entity.pdbx_description
1 polymer ?
#
loop_
_entity_poly.entity_id
_entity_poly.type
_entity_poly.pdbx_seq_one_letter_code
_entity_poly.pdbx_strand_id
1 'polypeptide(L)'
;VLMKKNVKGNILIGIIATYIIGVVLELAGCPVLPDQSLIPTAIINSNLGGSLGNVAFKFGEASGVFTGVRAFIDFIIIAVTFLVISLFDTMGTLTALTTKVDGYDENGKLPRLKKVLSVDALGPIIGSVLGTSPVVTYIESSTGIMEGGRTGLTAIVVGILFLLAIPFAPIFTIIPTFAVAPALVVVGILMCGLYKNLDTGNLSDLIPALAAIIVTPLTQSITTGIIAGVFAFVIVKVLFGKAKEISKAMWILFCLLYTSDAADDLTRV
;
A
#
# COMPACT_ATOMS: atom_id res chain seq x y z
N VAL A 1 12.37 12.60 18.64
CA VAL A 1 13.23 12.53 19.84
C VAL A 1 13.71 11.11 20.07
N LEU A 2 12.83 10.11 20.17
CA LEU A 2 13.18 8.70 20.44
C LEU A 2 14.12 8.11 19.39
N MET A 3 13.87 8.36 18.09
CA MET A 3 14.76 7.94 17.01
C MET A 3 16.17 8.56 17.12
N LYS A 4 16.27 9.84 17.50
CA LYS A 4 17.57 10.50 17.70
C LYS A 4 18.36 9.90 18.87
N LYS A 5 17.65 9.28 19.83
CA LYS A 5 18.25 8.60 20.99
C LYS A 5 18.51 7.10 20.74
N ASN A 6 18.30 6.60 19.50
CA ASN A 6 18.44 5.18 19.13
C ASN A 6 17.69 4.21 20.06
N VAL A 7 16.51 4.60 20.55
CA VAL A 7 15.67 3.73 21.37
C VAL A 7 15.05 2.66 20.49
N LYS A 8 15.27 1.39 20.80
CA LYS A 8 14.66 0.26 20.08
C LYS A 8 13.13 0.30 20.24
N GLY A 9 12.40 0.06 19.15
CA GLY A 9 10.93 0.12 19.15
C GLY A 9 10.35 1.54 19.28
N ASN A 10 11.10 2.57 18.91
CA ASN A 10 10.71 3.98 19.04
C ASN A 10 9.35 4.32 18.41
N ILE A 11 8.98 3.68 17.30
CA ILE A 11 7.70 3.86 16.61
C ILE A 11 6.57 3.30 17.46
N LEU A 12 6.71 2.07 17.98
CA LEU A 12 5.71 1.44 18.83
C LEU A 12 5.48 2.26 20.11
N ILE A 13 6.55 2.69 20.76
CA ILE A 13 6.48 3.57 21.92
C ILE A 13 5.73 4.88 21.57
N GLY A 14 5.98 5.44 20.39
CA GLY A 14 5.30 6.62 19.90
C GLY A 14 3.79 6.41 19.75
N ILE A 15 3.37 5.31 19.13
CA ILE A 15 1.95 4.94 18.97
C ILE A 15 1.27 4.78 20.32
N ILE A 16 1.87 4.01 21.23
CA ILE A 16 1.31 3.78 22.57
C ILE A 16 1.20 5.10 23.36
N ALA A 17 2.22 5.95 23.32
CA ALA A 17 2.21 7.23 24.00
C ALA A 17 1.11 8.15 23.46
N THR A 18 0.95 8.22 22.13
CA THR A 18 -0.11 9.02 21.50
C THR A 18 -1.49 8.49 21.84
N TYR A 19 -1.66 7.16 21.88
CA TYR A 19 -2.90 6.52 22.31
C TYR A 19 -3.25 6.87 23.76
N ILE A 20 -2.29 6.75 24.68
CA ILE A 20 -2.49 7.09 26.11
C ILE A 20 -2.87 8.57 26.26
N ILE A 21 -2.20 9.47 25.53
CA ILE A 21 -2.55 10.90 25.54
C ILE A 21 -3.98 11.11 25.06
N GLY A 22 -4.40 10.43 23.97
CA GLY A 22 -5.77 10.47 23.48
C GLY A 22 -6.80 10.02 24.52
N VAL A 23 -6.54 8.92 25.20
CA VAL A 23 -7.42 8.42 26.28
C VAL A 23 -7.51 9.42 27.46
N VAL A 24 -6.39 10.01 27.86
CA VAL A 24 -6.37 11.01 28.93
C VAL A 24 -7.16 12.27 28.54
N LEU A 25 -7.04 12.74 27.30
CA LEU A 25 -7.79 13.88 26.81
C LEU A 25 -9.30 13.59 26.76
N GLU A 26 -9.70 12.40 26.34
CA GLU A 26 -11.10 11.97 26.33
C GLU A 26 -11.67 11.95 27.75
N LEU A 27 -10.94 11.40 28.72
CA LEU A 27 -11.32 11.39 30.13
C LEU A 27 -11.37 12.79 30.75
N ALA A 28 -10.58 13.73 30.21
CA ALA A 28 -10.60 15.15 30.61
C ALA A 28 -11.76 15.95 30.01
N GLY A 29 -12.64 15.29 29.21
CA GLY A 29 -13.81 15.92 28.61
C GLY A 29 -13.54 16.63 27.28
N CYS A 30 -12.36 16.43 26.68
CA CYS A 30 -12.07 16.87 25.33
C CYS A 30 -12.41 15.74 24.34
N PRO A 31 -13.51 15.80 23.56
CA PRO A 31 -13.86 14.75 22.62
C PRO A 31 -12.82 14.70 21.51
N VAL A 32 -12.00 13.64 21.53
CA VAL A 32 -10.97 13.40 20.51
C VAL A 32 -11.55 12.66 19.33
N LEU A 33 -12.55 11.81 19.58
CA LEU A 33 -13.32 11.07 18.57
C LEU A 33 -14.80 11.04 18.98
N PRO A 34 -15.71 11.59 18.16
CA PRO A 34 -17.13 11.68 18.53
C PRO A 34 -17.85 10.33 18.59
N ASP A 35 -17.36 9.28 17.90
CA ASP A 35 -18.12 8.03 17.69
C ASP A 35 -17.37 6.74 18.04
N GLN A 36 -16.20 6.77 18.65
CA GLN A 36 -15.44 5.55 18.96
C GLN A 36 -15.05 5.50 20.44
N SER A 37 -15.43 4.41 21.13
CA SER A 37 -14.90 4.17 22.46
C SER A 37 -13.41 3.81 22.40
N LEU A 38 -12.59 4.57 23.10
CA LEU A 38 -11.14 4.32 23.23
C LEU A 38 -10.83 3.17 24.20
N ILE A 39 -11.85 2.60 24.82
CA ILE A 39 -11.69 1.50 25.80
C ILE A 39 -12.29 0.23 25.19
N PRO A 40 -11.57 -0.90 25.18
CA PRO A 40 -12.07 -2.15 24.63
C PRO A 40 -13.26 -2.67 25.42
N THR A 41 -14.36 -2.93 24.74
CA THR A 41 -15.55 -3.56 25.32
C THR A 41 -15.38 -5.08 25.48
N ALA A 42 -14.45 -5.68 24.72
CA ALA A 42 -14.10 -7.09 24.80
C ALA A 42 -12.61 -7.28 24.55
N ILE A 43 -11.97 -8.19 25.28
CA ILE A 43 -10.53 -8.49 25.13
C ILE A 43 -10.31 -9.59 24.09
N ILE A 44 -11.25 -10.50 23.94
CA ILE A 44 -11.13 -11.68 23.07
C ILE A 44 -12.31 -11.71 22.10
N ASN A 45 -12.00 -11.95 20.81
CA ASN A 45 -13.01 -12.13 19.79
C ASN A 45 -13.53 -13.57 19.80
N SER A 46 -14.81 -13.77 20.13
CA SER A 46 -15.46 -15.08 20.14
C SER A 46 -15.97 -15.54 18.77
N ASN A 47 -15.98 -14.67 17.74
CA ASN A 47 -16.53 -14.95 16.42
C ASN A 47 -15.45 -15.11 15.31
N LEU A 48 -14.45 -15.93 15.56
CA LEU A 48 -13.35 -16.15 14.61
C LEU A 48 -13.74 -16.91 13.33
N GLY A 49 -14.89 -17.61 13.33
CA GLY A 49 -15.25 -18.52 12.22
C GLY A 49 -16.20 -17.94 11.15
N GLY A 50 -16.76 -16.76 11.35
CA GLY A 50 -17.86 -16.29 10.51
C GLY A 50 -17.50 -15.76 9.13
N SER A 51 -16.25 -15.40 8.88
CA SER A 51 -15.81 -14.77 7.62
C SER A 51 -14.92 -15.67 6.74
N LEU A 52 -14.39 -16.77 7.28
CA LEU A 52 -13.51 -17.65 6.51
C LEU A 52 -14.26 -18.33 5.36
N GLY A 53 -13.81 -18.13 4.15
CA GLY A 53 -14.31 -18.80 2.96
C GLY A 53 -15.60 -18.23 2.34
N ASN A 54 -16.31 -17.31 2.98
CA ASN A 54 -17.56 -16.78 2.45
C ASN A 54 -17.40 -16.04 1.11
N VAL A 55 -16.30 -15.35 0.90
CA VAL A 55 -16.05 -14.59 -0.34
C VAL A 55 -15.60 -15.51 -1.48
N ALA A 56 -14.69 -16.46 -1.21
CA ALA A 56 -14.14 -17.33 -2.23
C ALA A 56 -15.21 -18.26 -2.88
N PHE A 57 -16.15 -18.76 -2.06
CA PHE A 57 -17.17 -19.69 -2.54
C PHE A 57 -18.43 -19.01 -3.11
N LYS A 58 -18.62 -17.71 -2.87
CA LYS A 58 -19.76 -16.92 -3.40
C LYS A 58 -19.39 -15.97 -4.53
N PHE A 59 -18.17 -16.07 -5.08
CA PHE A 59 -17.69 -15.17 -6.12
C PHE A 59 -18.62 -15.11 -7.34
N GLY A 60 -19.15 -16.26 -7.79
CA GLY A 60 -20.06 -16.34 -8.94
C GLY A 60 -21.42 -15.69 -8.71
N GLU A 61 -21.92 -15.71 -7.47
CA GLU A 61 -23.21 -15.11 -7.12
C GLU A 61 -23.09 -13.60 -6.89
N ALA A 62 -22.01 -13.17 -6.25
CA ALA A 62 -21.82 -11.77 -5.85
C ALA A 62 -21.37 -10.86 -7.00
N SER A 63 -20.64 -11.39 -7.98
CA SER A 63 -20.00 -10.56 -9.01
C SER A 63 -20.86 -10.30 -10.25
N GLY A 64 -21.92 -11.08 -10.48
CA GLY A 64 -22.72 -10.99 -11.70
C GLY A 64 -21.90 -11.13 -13.00
N VAL A 65 -20.62 -11.54 -12.91
CA VAL A 65 -19.66 -11.59 -14.04
C VAL A 65 -20.15 -12.47 -15.18
N PHE A 66 -20.93 -13.50 -14.86
CA PHE A 66 -21.43 -14.47 -15.84
C PHE A 66 -22.81 -14.11 -16.39
N THR A 67 -23.38 -12.95 -16.07
CA THR A 67 -24.71 -12.53 -16.53
C THR A 67 -24.72 -12.04 -17.99
N GLY A 68 -23.55 -11.77 -18.58
CA GLY A 68 -23.45 -11.36 -20.00
C GLY A 68 -22.03 -11.04 -20.44
N VAL A 69 -21.83 -10.98 -21.75
CA VAL A 69 -20.52 -10.69 -22.37
C VAL A 69 -19.99 -9.33 -21.92
N ARG A 70 -20.86 -8.34 -21.74
CA ARG A 70 -20.48 -7.00 -21.29
C ARG A 70 -19.94 -7.00 -19.87
N ALA A 71 -20.63 -7.66 -18.94
CA ALA A 71 -20.19 -7.81 -17.56
C ALA A 71 -18.84 -8.55 -17.45
N PHE A 72 -18.62 -9.52 -18.33
CA PHE A 72 -17.32 -10.23 -18.40
C PHE A 72 -16.20 -9.33 -18.92
N ILE A 73 -16.45 -8.49 -19.94
CA ILE A 73 -15.46 -7.53 -20.44
C ILE A 73 -15.11 -6.50 -19.37
N ASP A 74 -16.11 -5.93 -18.70
CA ASP A 74 -15.91 -4.96 -17.61
C ASP A 74 -15.10 -5.59 -16.47
N PHE A 75 -15.38 -6.83 -16.10
CA PHE A 75 -14.59 -7.56 -15.11
C PHE A 75 -13.11 -7.70 -15.53
N ILE A 76 -12.84 -8.06 -16.79
CA ILE A 76 -11.45 -8.18 -17.29
C ILE A 76 -10.74 -6.83 -17.25
N ILE A 77 -11.39 -5.74 -17.63
CA ILE A 77 -10.82 -4.40 -17.60
C ILE A 77 -10.45 -4.04 -16.15
N ILE A 78 -11.37 -4.21 -15.22
CA ILE A 78 -11.16 -3.95 -13.80
C ILE A 78 -10.02 -4.82 -13.26
N ALA A 79 -10.03 -6.13 -13.53
CA ALA A 79 -9.00 -7.05 -13.06
C ALA A 79 -7.60 -6.67 -13.57
N VAL A 80 -7.47 -6.30 -14.86
CA VAL A 80 -6.20 -5.85 -15.44
C VAL A 80 -5.76 -4.53 -14.82
N THR A 81 -6.67 -3.60 -14.58
CA THR A 81 -6.36 -2.33 -13.91
C THR A 81 -5.82 -2.55 -12.50
N PHE A 82 -6.49 -3.38 -11.69
CA PHE A 82 -5.99 -3.73 -10.35
C PHE A 82 -4.65 -4.44 -10.38
N LEU A 83 -4.42 -5.35 -11.34
CA LEU A 83 -3.14 -6.02 -11.53
C LEU A 83 -2.02 -5.01 -11.81
N VAL A 84 -2.27 -4.04 -12.66
CA VAL A 84 -1.29 -3.00 -13.00
C VAL A 84 -0.99 -2.12 -11.79
N ILE A 85 -2.01 -1.67 -11.06
CA ILE A 85 -1.85 -0.85 -9.86
C ILE A 85 -1.04 -1.62 -8.81
N SER A 86 -1.36 -2.90 -8.57
CA SER A 86 -0.65 -3.77 -7.66
C SER A 86 0.82 -3.95 -8.05
N LEU A 87 1.12 -4.10 -9.34
CA LEU A 87 2.49 -4.19 -9.84
C LEU A 87 3.30 -2.91 -9.54
N PHE A 88 2.71 -1.73 -9.75
CA PHE A 88 3.39 -0.47 -9.44
C PHE A 88 3.62 -0.29 -7.95
N ASP A 89 2.64 -0.63 -7.13
CA ASP A 89 2.74 -0.58 -5.67
C ASP A 89 3.86 -1.50 -5.18
N THR A 90 3.87 -2.75 -5.62
CA THR A 90 4.92 -3.72 -5.29
C THR A 90 6.30 -3.26 -5.76
N MET A 91 6.42 -2.75 -6.99
CA MET A 91 7.70 -2.26 -7.51
C MET A 91 8.19 -1.04 -6.72
N GLY A 92 7.30 -0.12 -6.37
CA GLY A 92 7.62 1.04 -5.53
C GLY A 92 8.12 0.61 -4.14
N THR A 93 7.39 -0.27 -3.49
CA THR A 93 7.74 -0.79 -2.15
C THR A 93 9.06 -1.58 -2.19
N LEU A 94 9.25 -2.47 -3.16
CA LEU A 94 10.50 -3.23 -3.32
C LEU A 94 11.69 -2.32 -3.56
N THR A 95 11.55 -1.32 -4.42
CA THR A 95 12.60 -0.33 -4.66
C THR A 95 12.96 0.41 -3.38
N ALA A 96 11.95 0.85 -2.63
CA ALA A 96 12.14 1.54 -1.35
C ALA A 96 12.83 0.67 -0.30
N LEU A 97 12.43 -0.60 -0.16
CA LEU A 97 13.01 -1.54 0.79
C LEU A 97 14.43 -1.96 0.40
N THR A 98 14.68 -2.19 -0.89
CA THR A 98 15.99 -2.66 -1.38
C THR A 98 17.08 -1.61 -1.20
N THR A 99 16.76 -0.33 -1.32
CA THR A 99 17.73 0.76 -1.02
C THR A 99 18.17 0.78 0.43
N LYS A 100 17.36 0.24 1.36
CA LYS A 100 17.71 0.17 2.80
C LYS A 100 18.60 -1.03 3.15
N VAL A 101 18.68 -2.03 2.27
CA VAL A 101 19.42 -3.27 2.51
C VAL A 101 20.71 -3.32 1.70
N ASP A 102 21.03 -2.26 0.93
CA ASP A 102 22.11 -2.25 -0.09
C ASP A 102 22.00 -3.46 -1.04
N GLY A 103 20.77 -3.83 -1.37
CA GLY A 103 20.44 -5.08 -2.05
C GLY A 103 20.42 -4.99 -3.57
N TYR A 104 20.95 -3.92 -4.16
CA TYR A 104 21.12 -3.84 -5.62
C TYR A 104 22.37 -4.58 -6.06
N ASP A 105 22.26 -5.27 -7.18
CA ASP A 105 23.37 -5.91 -7.85
C ASP A 105 24.32 -4.84 -8.43
N GLU A 106 25.57 -5.20 -8.77
CA GLU A 106 26.56 -4.30 -9.39
C GLU A 106 26.02 -3.56 -10.63
N ASN A 107 24.99 -4.11 -11.27
CA ASN A 107 24.31 -3.52 -12.43
C ASN A 107 23.06 -2.68 -12.04
N GLY A 108 22.85 -2.36 -10.78
CA GLY A 108 21.68 -1.61 -10.31
C GLY A 108 20.34 -2.35 -10.46
N LYS A 109 20.36 -3.69 -10.62
CA LYS A 109 19.16 -4.51 -10.75
C LYS A 109 18.80 -5.15 -9.42
N LEU A 110 17.50 -5.30 -9.17
CA LEU A 110 16.95 -6.05 -8.04
C LEU A 110 17.28 -7.54 -8.20
N PRO A 111 18.07 -8.14 -7.29
CA PRO A 111 18.39 -9.56 -7.37
C PRO A 111 17.11 -10.38 -7.13
N ARG A 112 16.97 -11.46 -7.88
CA ARG A 112 15.84 -12.41 -7.76
C ARG A 112 14.44 -11.80 -7.93
N LEU A 113 14.32 -10.68 -8.64
CA LEU A 113 13.05 -9.96 -8.86
C LEU A 113 11.91 -10.89 -9.26
N LYS A 114 12.13 -11.84 -10.19
CA LYS A 114 11.10 -12.80 -10.61
C LYS A 114 10.56 -13.64 -9.44
N LYS A 115 11.42 -14.10 -8.52
CA LYS A 115 10.98 -14.88 -7.36
C LYS A 115 10.19 -14.04 -6.37
N VAL A 116 10.63 -12.80 -6.14
CA VAL A 116 9.93 -11.87 -5.24
C VAL A 116 8.55 -11.54 -5.77
N LEU A 117 8.43 -11.18 -7.06
CA LEU A 117 7.14 -10.91 -7.69
C LEU A 117 6.22 -12.14 -7.71
N SER A 118 6.77 -13.36 -7.88
CA SER A 118 5.96 -14.58 -7.82
C SER A 118 5.39 -14.80 -6.42
N VAL A 119 6.16 -14.55 -5.37
CA VAL A 119 5.70 -14.67 -3.97
C VAL A 119 4.67 -13.59 -3.65
N ASP A 120 4.91 -12.36 -4.11
CA ASP A 120 3.98 -11.24 -3.94
C ASP A 120 2.64 -11.51 -4.62
N ALA A 121 2.64 -12.10 -5.82
CA ALA A 121 1.41 -12.49 -6.52
C ALA A 121 0.64 -13.63 -5.81
N LEU A 122 1.33 -14.51 -5.08
CA LEU A 122 0.67 -15.58 -4.30
C LEU A 122 -0.06 -15.04 -3.07
N GLY A 123 0.40 -13.95 -2.49
CA GLY A 123 -0.22 -13.32 -1.33
C GLY A 123 -1.71 -12.97 -1.55
N PRO A 124 -2.05 -12.16 -2.57
CA PRO A 124 -3.44 -11.83 -2.91
C PRO A 124 -4.29 -13.06 -3.24
N ILE A 125 -3.72 -14.07 -3.92
CA ILE A 125 -4.46 -15.32 -4.23
C ILE A 125 -4.85 -16.04 -2.94
N ILE A 126 -3.92 -16.23 -2.02
CA ILE A 126 -4.18 -16.87 -0.72
C ILE A 126 -5.16 -16.01 0.10
N GLY A 127 -4.97 -14.69 0.12
CA GLY A 127 -5.85 -13.76 0.80
C GLY A 127 -7.29 -13.84 0.29
N SER A 128 -7.50 -13.88 -1.03
CA SER A 128 -8.83 -13.99 -1.62
C SER A 128 -9.52 -15.31 -1.27
N VAL A 129 -8.79 -16.43 -1.25
CA VAL A 129 -9.32 -17.72 -0.80
C VAL A 129 -9.73 -17.70 0.67
N LEU A 130 -8.96 -17.01 1.51
CA LEU A 130 -9.29 -16.83 2.93
C LEU A 130 -10.39 -15.80 3.19
N GLY A 131 -10.83 -15.05 2.16
CA GLY A 131 -11.85 -14.02 2.29
C GLY A 131 -11.33 -12.72 2.91
N THR A 132 -10.04 -12.45 2.80
CA THR A 132 -9.42 -11.19 3.27
C THR A 132 -9.15 -10.25 2.10
N SER A 133 -8.82 -8.99 2.40
CA SER A 133 -8.27 -8.05 1.42
C SER A 133 -6.96 -8.60 0.83
N PRO A 134 -6.56 -8.14 -0.39
CA PRO A 134 -5.30 -8.56 -0.99
C PRO A 134 -4.12 -8.35 -0.06
N VAL A 135 -3.28 -9.39 0.08
CA VAL A 135 -2.05 -9.32 0.88
C VAL A 135 -0.94 -8.79 -0.03
N VAL A 136 -0.44 -7.61 0.27
CA VAL A 136 0.61 -6.93 -0.49
C VAL A 136 1.83 -6.65 0.39
N THR A 137 2.95 -6.31 -0.23
CA THR A 137 4.15 -5.88 0.51
C THR A 137 3.94 -4.52 1.14
N TYR A 138 4.31 -4.38 2.43
CA TYR A 138 4.16 -3.13 3.19
C TYR A 138 5.48 -2.38 3.31
N ILE A 139 5.42 -1.06 3.10
CA ILE A 139 6.59 -0.17 3.25
C ILE A 139 7.03 -0.06 4.72
N GLU A 140 6.13 -0.30 5.67
CA GLU A 140 6.39 -0.35 7.11
C GLU A 140 7.39 -1.44 7.48
N SER A 141 7.56 -2.47 6.66
CA SER A 141 8.61 -3.49 6.79
C SER A 141 10.01 -2.87 6.82
N SER A 142 10.18 -1.64 6.29
CA SER A 142 11.43 -0.89 6.37
C SER A 142 11.89 -0.66 7.80
N THR A 143 10.97 -0.54 8.75
CA THR A 143 11.28 -0.34 10.16
C THR A 143 11.94 -1.58 10.76
N GLY A 144 11.44 -2.77 10.44
CA GLY A 144 12.04 -4.04 10.84
C GLY A 144 13.41 -4.26 10.23
N ILE A 145 13.60 -3.84 8.97
CA ILE A 145 14.90 -3.90 8.29
C ILE A 145 15.90 -2.95 8.95
N MET A 146 15.49 -1.75 9.33
CA MET A 146 16.33 -0.76 10.02
C MET A 146 16.74 -1.22 11.41
N GLU A 147 15.91 -1.97 12.11
CA GLU A 147 16.21 -2.61 13.41
C GLU A 147 17.10 -3.87 13.27
N GLY A 148 17.47 -4.25 12.05
CA GLY A 148 18.39 -5.35 11.77
C GLY A 148 17.75 -6.64 11.27
N GLY A 149 16.45 -6.68 11.02
CA GLY A 149 15.73 -7.82 10.47
C GLY A 149 16.00 -8.00 8.98
N ARG A 150 17.00 -8.81 8.60
CA ARG A 150 17.44 -8.98 7.20
C ARG A 150 17.25 -10.40 6.66
N THR A 151 16.59 -11.27 7.39
CA THR A 151 16.42 -12.68 7.02
C THR A 151 14.95 -13.07 6.95
N GLY A 152 14.63 -14.13 6.19
CA GLY A 152 13.28 -14.68 6.14
C GLY A 152 12.74 -15.14 7.50
N LEU A 153 13.61 -15.41 8.47
CA LEU A 153 13.20 -15.74 9.84
C LEU A 153 12.41 -14.60 10.48
N THR A 154 12.79 -13.35 10.23
CA THR A 154 12.05 -12.18 10.72
C THR A 154 10.60 -12.20 10.20
N ALA A 155 10.40 -12.49 8.92
CA ALA A 155 9.06 -12.58 8.33
C ALA A 155 8.23 -13.72 8.94
N ILE A 156 8.84 -14.88 9.22
CA ILE A 156 8.17 -16.00 9.88
C ILE A 156 7.73 -15.61 11.29
N VAL A 157 8.61 -14.99 12.07
CA VAL A 157 8.28 -14.53 13.43
C VAL A 157 7.14 -13.51 13.40
N VAL A 158 7.17 -12.55 12.49
CA VAL A 158 6.08 -11.58 12.30
C VAL A 158 4.77 -12.29 11.95
N GLY A 159 4.80 -13.27 11.04
CA GLY A 159 3.61 -14.06 10.70
C GLY A 159 3.03 -14.81 11.89
N ILE A 160 3.87 -15.43 12.71
CA ILE A 160 3.43 -16.11 13.95
C ILE A 160 2.81 -15.09 14.92
N LEU A 161 3.43 -13.93 15.10
CA LEU A 161 2.88 -12.87 15.96
C LEU A 161 1.53 -12.37 15.46
N PHE A 162 1.32 -12.24 14.15
CA PHE A 162 0.00 -11.91 13.59
C PHE A 162 -1.03 -12.99 13.90
N LEU A 163 -0.69 -14.28 13.75
CA LEU A 163 -1.58 -15.38 14.12
C LEU A 163 -1.95 -15.35 15.60
N LEU A 164 -0.99 -15.09 16.48
CA LEU A 164 -1.21 -14.94 17.92
C LEU A 164 -2.04 -13.69 18.27
N ALA A 165 -1.99 -12.66 17.43
CA ALA A 165 -2.76 -11.44 17.63
C ALA A 165 -4.24 -11.57 17.23
N ILE A 166 -4.62 -12.56 16.42
CA ILE A 166 -6.01 -12.73 15.95
C ILE A 166 -7.03 -12.79 17.10
N PRO A 167 -6.83 -13.59 18.17
CA PRO A 167 -7.76 -13.59 19.31
C PRO A 167 -7.89 -12.23 19.99
N PHE A 168 -6.83 -11.42 19.96
CA PHE A 168 -6.75 -10.10 20.57
C PHE A 168 -7.13 -8.97 19.61
N ALA A 169 -7.71 -9.28 18.46
CA ALA A 169 -8.11 -8.28 17.47
C ALA A 169 -8.90 -7.08 18.05
N PRO A 170 -9.84 -7.25 19.01
CA PRO A 170 -10.55 -6.12 19.60
C PRO A 170 -9.63 -5.08 20.27
N ILE A 171 -8.49 -5.50 20.79
CA ILE A 171 -7.51 -4.57 21.40
C ILE A 171 -6.81 -3.74 20.33
N PHE A 172 -6.46 -4.36 19.19
CA PHE A 172 -5.74 -3.69 18.12
C PHE A 172 -6.65 -2.76 17.31
N THR A 173 -7.92 -3.14 17.13
CA THR A 173 -8.90 -2.34 16.37
C THR A 173 -9.33 -1.05 17.07
N ILE A 174 -9.09 -0.94 18.37
CA ILE A 174 -9.37 0.27 19.14
C ILE A 174 -8.34 1.36 18.91
N ILE A 175 -7.12 1.03 18.47
CA ILE A 175 -6.09 2.02 18.23
C ILE A 175 -6.57 2.97 17.12
N PRO A 176 -6.87 4.25 17.45
CA PRO A 176 -7.45 5.18 16.51
C PRO A 176 -6.40 5.65 15.49
N THR A 177 -6.86 6.11 14.35
CA THR A 177 -6.01 6.59 13.26
C THR A 177 -5.09 7.73 13.67
N PHE A 178 -5.52 8.61 14.60
CA PHE A 178 -4.67 9.70 15.08
C PHE A 178 -3.43 9.20 15.85
N ALA A 179 -3.49 8.01 16.45
CA ALA A 179 -2.33 7.42 17.14
C ALA A 179 -1.32 6.80 16.16
N VAL A 180 -1.80 6.29 15.02
CA VAL A 180 -0.97 5.65 14.00
C VAL A 180 -0.43 6.66 12.98
N ALA A 181 -1.19 7.71 12.66
CA ALA A 181 -0.82 8.69 11.66
C ALA A 181 0.59 9.32 11.84
N PRO A 182 1.02 9.73 13.04
CA PRO A 182 2.38 10.25 13.24
C PRO A 182 3.46 9.23 12.92
N ALA A 183 3.23 7.94 13.19
CA ALA A 183 4.17 6.87 12.85
C ALA A 183 4.31 6.72 11.33
N LEU A 184 3.19 6.76 10.59
CA LEU A 184 3.19 6.71 9.13
C LEU A 184 3.90 7.93 8.52
N VAL A 185 3.70 9.13 9.07
CA VAL A 185 4.43 10.33 8.65
C VAL A 185 5.93 10.16 8.84
N VAL A 186 6.37 9.62 9.98
CA VAL A 186 7.79 9.36 10.24
C VAL A 186 8.36 8.35 9.24
N VAL A 187 7.65 7.25 8.95
CA VAL A 187 8.05 6.27 7.93
C VAL A 187 8.14 6.94 6.56
N GLY A 188 7.16 7.76 6.19
CA GLY A 188 7.18 8.53 4.94
C GLY A 188 8.41 9.43 4.82
N ILE A 189 8.75 10.17 5.87
CA ILE A 189 9.95 11.03 5.91
C ILE A 189 11.22 10.19 5.73
N LEU A 190 11.32 9.03 6.38
CA LEU A 190 12.46 8.12 6.21
C LEU A 190 12.60 7.60 4.77
N MET A 191 11.47 7.46 4.06
CA MET A 191 11.44 7.04 2.66
C MET A 191 11.71 8.20 1.68
N CYS A 192 11.52 9.45 2.08
CA CYS A 192 11.85 10.64 1.26
C CYS A 192 13.33 10.68 0.81
N GLY A 193 14.23 9.91 1.44
CA GLY A 193 15.61 9.77 0.98
C GLY A 193 15.77 9.27 -0.45
N LEU A 194 14.75 8.61 -1.01
CA LEU A 194 14.70 8.13 -2.39
C LEU A 194 14.67 9.26 -3.44
N TYR A 195 14.24 10.47 -3.05
CA TYR A 195 14.29 11.65 -3.94
C TYR A 195 15.69 11.98 -4.46
N LYS A 196 16.73 11.58 -3.75
CA LYS A 196 18.11 11.78 -4.19
C LYS A 196 18.44 11.02 -5.48
N ASN A 197 17.69 9.99 -5.79
CA ASN A 197 17.86 9.16 -6.99
C ASN A 197 17.06 9.70 -8.20
N LEU A 198 16.21 10.74 -7.99
CA LEU A 198 15.54 11.43 -9.08
C LEU A 198 16.54 12.34 -9.80
N ASP A 199 16.67 12.15 -11.10
CA ASP A 199 17.44 13.03 -11.95
C ASP A 199 16.71 14.38 -12.11
N THR A 200 17.08 15.33 -11.25
CA THR A 200 16.50 16.69 -11.28
C THR A 200 16.93 17.50 -12.50
N GLY A 201 17.94 17.05 -13.21
CA GLY A 201 18.41 17.70 -14.45
C GLY A 201 17.51 17.41 -15.65
N ASN A 202 16.71 16.35 -15.59
CA ASN A 202 15.85 15.92 -16.70
C ASN A 202 14.37 16.23 -16.41
N LEU A 203 13.90 17.38 -16.89
CA LEU A 203 12.51 17.82 -16.73
C LEU A 203 11.49 16.80 -17.25
N SER A 204 11.84 15.98 -18.22
CA SER A 204 10.93 14.98 -18.77
C SER A 204 10.62 13.83 -17.79
N ASP A 205 11.46 13.59 -16.80
CA ASP A 205 11.28 12.57 -15.78
C ASP A 205 10.86 13.19 -14.43
N LEU A 206 11.26 14.43 -14.18
CA LEU A 206 10.91 15.16 -12.96
C LEU A 206 9.43 15.55 -12.90
N ILE A 207 8.87 16.09 -14.01
CA ILE A 207 7.46 16.55 -14.04
C ILE A 207 6.47 15.41 -13.73
N PRO A 208 6.57 14.21 -14.33
CA PRO A 208 5.71 13.08 -13.99
C PRO A 208 5.81 12.66 -12.53
N ALA A 209 7.03 12.64 -11.98
CA ALA A 209 7.24 12.30 -10.58
C ALA A 209 6.57 13.31 -9.65
N LEU A 210 6.72 14.61 -9.93
CA LEU A 210 6.05 15.67 -9.16
C LEU A 210 4.53 15.61 -9.29
N ALA A 211 4.00 15.31 -10.48
CA ALA A 211 2.57 15.14 -10.68
C ALA A 211 2.01 14.01 -9.80
N ALA A 212 2.65 12.83 -9.78
CA ALA A 212 2.25 11.74 -8.92
C ALA A 212 2.30 12.12 -7.43
N ILE A 213 3.39 12.76 -6.99
CA ILE A 213 3.61 13.15 -5.59
C ILE A 213 2.57 14.17 -5.11
N ILE A 214 2.20 15.13 -5.95
CA ILE A 214 1.26 16.18 -5.59
C ILE A 214 -0.18 15.67 -5.64
N VAL A 215 -0.54 14.92 -6.68
CA VAL A 215 -1.92 14.43 -6.89
C VAL A 215 -2.31 13.40 -5.84
N THR A 216 -1.42 12.50 -5.43
CA THR A 216 -1.71 11.45 -4.43
C THR A 216 -2.30 12.01 -3.13
N PRO A 217 -1.68 12.96 -2.42
CA PRO A 217 -2.25 13.51 -1.18
C PRO A 217 -3.47 14.40 -1.44
N LEU A 218 -3.56 15.10 -2.57
CA LEU A 218 -4.70 15.94 -2.90
C LEU A 218 -5.98 15.13 -3.13
N THR A 219 -5.86 13.98 -3.77
CA THR A 219 -6.99 13.07 -4.07
C THR A 219 -7.19 12.02 -2.98
N GLN A 220 -6.25 11.90 -2.04
CA GLN A 220 -6.19 10.83 -1.03
C GLN A 220 -6.26 9.44 -1.67
N SER A 221 -5.82 9.30 -2.91
CA SER A 221 -5.85 8.09 -3.70
C SER A 221 -4.50 7.83 -4.36
N ILE A 222 -3.87 6.72 -3.99
CA ILE A 222 -2.62 6.26 -4.60
C ILE A 222 -2.85 5.96 -6.09
N THR A 223 -3.99 5.35 -6.42
CA THR A 223 -4.38 5.03 -7.79
C THR A 223 -4.41 6.27 -8.67
N THR A 224 -5.12 7.33 -8.24
CA THR A 224 -5.20 8.59 -8.99
C THR A 224 -3.83 9.25 -9.14
N GLY A 225 -2.97 9.15 -8.12
CA GLY A 225 -1.59 9.63 -8.20
C GLY A 225 -0.76 8.89 -9.25
N ILE A 226 -0.86 7.55 -9.31
CA ILE A 226 -0.18 6.74 -10.33
C ILE A 226 -0.70 7.10 -11.72
N ILE A 227 -2.02 7.20 -11.90
CA ILE A 227 -2.65 7.61 -13.15
C ILE A 227 -2.09 8.97 -13.59
N ALA A 228 -2.13 9.97 -12.73
CA ALA A 228 -1.60 11.30 -13.02
C ALA A 228 -0.12 11.28 -13.40
N GLY A 229 0.69 10.47 -12.72
CA GLY A 229 2.10 10.28 -13.04
C GLY A 229 2.32 9.67 -14.43
N VAL A 230 1.58 8.62 -14.78
CA VAL A 230 1.66 7.96 -16.09
C VAL A 230 1.19 8.89 -17.19
N PHE A 231 0.10 9.62 -16.98
CA PHE A 231 -0.41 10.61 -17.94
C PHE A 231 0.60 11.74 -18.17
N ALA A 232 1.12 12.32 -17.09
CA ALA A 232 2.15 13.35 -17.18
C ALA A 232 3.41 12.82 -17.91
N PHE A 233 3.82 11.58 -17.64
CA PHE A 233 4.98 10.96 -18.28
C PHE A 233 4.80 10.86 -19.81
N VAL A 234 3.66 10.34 -20.26
CA VAL A 234 3.37 10.19 -21.70
C VAL A 234 3.28 11.56 -22.36
N ILE A 235 2.50 12.49 -21.78
CA ILE A 235 2.31 13.84 -22.33
C ILE A 235 3.65 14.59 -22.43
N VAL A 236 4.41 14.61 -21.36
CA VAL A 236 5.69 15.34 -21.30
C VAL A 236 6.70 14.72 -22.27
N LYS A 237 6.85 13.41 -22.33
CA LYS A 237 7.75 12.74 -23.31
C LYS A 237 7.35 13.03 -24.76
N VAL A 238 6.06 13.10 -25.06
CA VAL A 238 5.57 13.47 -26.39
C VAL A 238 5.88 14.93 -26.71
N LEU A 239 5.62 15.85 -25.77
CA LEU A 239 5.91 17.29 -25.95
C LEU A 239 7.41 17.57 -26.13
N PHE A 240 8.27 16.84 -25.46
CA PHE A 240 9.73 16.96 -25.62
C PHE A 240 10.28 16.20 -26.85
N GLY A 241 9.41 15.65 -27.71
CA GLY A 241 9.82 14.94 -28.92
C GLY A 241 10.46 13.56 -28.66
N LYS A 242 10.38 13.06 -27.43
CA LYS A 242 10.96 11.78 -26.98
C LYS A 242 9.96 10.63 -27.01
N ALA A 243 8.92 10.71 -27.83
CA ALA A 243 7.88 9.67 -27.93
C ALA A 243 8.41 8.26 -28.25
N LYS A 244 9.57 8.16 -28.92
CA LYS A 244 10.23 6.89 -29.22
C LYS A 244 10.84 6.19 -27.98
N GLU A 245 11.07 6.91 -26.91
CA GLU A 245 11.58 6.36 -25.65
C GLU A 245 10.47 5.70 -24.83
N ILE A 246 9.21 5.98 -25.16
CA ILE A 246 8.06 5.39 -24.46
C ILE A 246 7.91 3.93 -24.92
N SER A 247 7.97 3.00 -23.95
CA SER A 247 7.79 1.58 -24.25
C SER A 247 6.35 1.28 -24.73
N LYS A 248 6.19 0.24 -25.55
CA LYS A 248 4.84 -0.21 -25.97
C LYS A 248 3.95 -0.56 -24.79
N ALA A 249 4.54 -1.13 -23.72
CA ALA A 249 3.84 -1.43 -22.49
C ALA A 249 3.28 -0.17 -21.81
N MET A 250 4.02 0.95 -21.82
CA MET A 250 3.57 2.21 -21.25
C MET A 250 2.40 2.82 -22.04
N TRP A 251 2.38 2.68 -23.39
CA TRP A 251 1.24 3.09 -24.20
C TRP A 251 -0.02 2.26 -23.91
N ILE A 252 0.13 0.94 -23.77
CA ILE A 252 -0.98 0.07 -23.40
C ILE A 252 -1.50 0.46 -22.00
N LEU A 253 -0.60 0.70 -21.07
CA LEU A 253 -0.94 1.13 -19.71
C LEU A 253 -1.70 2.46 -19.70
N PHE A 254 -1.22 3.45 -20.46
CA PHE A 254 -1.88 4.74 -20.62
C PHE A 254 -3.32 4.58 -21.15
N CYS A 255 -3.53 3.75 -22.19
CA CYS A 255 -4.85 3.47 -22.74
C CYS A 255 -5.75 2.75 -21.73
N LEU A 256 -5.22 1.76 -20.99
CA LEU A 256 -5.99 1.02 -19.97
C LEU A 256 -6.43 1.93 -18.82
N LEU A 257 -5.52 2.74 -18.31
CA LEU A 257 -5.84 3.67 -17.22
C LEU A 257 -6.83 4.75 -17.65
N TYR A 258 -6.74 5.22 -18.90
CA TYR A 258 -7.71 6.14 -19.45
C TYR A 258 -9.11 5.54 -19.55
N THR A 259 -9.23 4.29 -20.00
CA THR A 259 -10.53 3.61 -20.09
C THR A 259 -11.13 3.29 -18.73
N SER A 260 -10.30 2.98 -17.74
CA SER A 260 -10.73 2.72 -16.37
C SER A 260 -11.25 3.98 -15.68
N ASP A 261 -10.57 5.11 -15.82
CA ASP A 261 -10.99 6.40 -15.24
C ASP A 261 -12.29 6.89 -15.88
N ALA A 262 -12.42 6.74 -17.20
CA ALA A 262 -13.67 7.05 -17.92
C ALA A 262 -14.84 6.13 -17.52
N ALA A 263 -14.58 4.88 -17.13
CA ALA A 263 -15.61 3.96 -16.66
C ALA A 263 -16.08 4.29 -15.23
N ASP A 264 -15.17 4.74 -14.35
CA ASP A 264 -15.53 5.17 -12.98
C ASP A 264 -16.38 6.44 -13.00
N ASP A 265 -16.14 7.38 -13.91
CA ASP A 265 -16.98 8.58 -14.08
C ASP A 265 -18.40 8.25 -14.58
N LEU A 266 -18.53 7.22 -15.41
CA LEU A 266 -19.85 6.77 -15.90
C LEU A 266 -20.67 6.01 -14.85
N THR A 267 -20.04 5.47 -13.80
CA THR A 267 -20.71 4.75 -12.70
C THR A 267 -21.10 5.65 -11.54
N ARG A 268 -20.64 6.91 -11.52
CA ARG A 268 -20.94 7.92 -10.49
C ARG A 268 -22.15 8.80 -10.79
N VAL A 269 -22.89 8.56 -11.89
CA VAL A 269 -24.13 9.28 -12.23
C VAL A 269 -25.37 8.55 -11.74
#